data_2cd4eadca4be93df3e44ed2c4bfc169b
#
_entry.id   2cd4eadca4be93df3e44ed2c4bfc169b
#
_cell.length_a   1.000
_cell.length_b   1.000
_cell.length_c   1.000
_cell.angle_alpha   90.00
_cell.angle_beta   90.00
_cell.angle_gamma   90.00
#
_symmetry.space_group_name_H-M   'P 1'
#
loop_
_entity.id
_entity.type
_entity.pdbx_description
1 polymer ?
#
loop_
_entity_poly.entity_id
_entity_poly.type
_entity_poly.pdbx_seq_one_letter_code
_entity_poly.pdbx_strand_id
1 'polypeptide(L)'
;TGLDFKIQEMAGRIRELREISGFSAQTMALKTGTSEEEYLRCEAGQSDLNFAFLYRCALAFGVDVTDLIEGSSPKLRSYTLTRAGNGQKIEQAHEMIYYNMASGFQNRIADPLFVENKYSDEAFYSDIELTSHVGQECDLVIRGSMKVQVGGHTELLHEGDCIYYDSSIPHGMVAADA
;
A
#
# COMPACT_ATOMS: atom_id res chain seq x y z
N THR A 1 -5.80 25.82 21.16
CA THR A 1 -5.79 26.53 19.86
C THR A 1 -5.71 25.51 18.72
N GLY A 2 -6.01 25.93 17.46
CA GLY A 2 -5.86 25.05 16.30
C GLY A 2 -4.41 24.56 16.09
N LEU A 3 -3.44 25.32 16.54
CA LEU A 3 -2.01 24.94 16.49
C LEU A 3 -1.70 23.82 17.48
N ASP A 4 -2.18 23.88 18.69
CA ASP A 4 -1.96 22.83 19.71
C ASP A 4 -2.55 21.48 19.23
N PHE A 5 -3.72 21.53 18.59
CA PHE A 5 -4.32 20.35 17.99
C PHE A 5 -3.43 19.73 16.91
N LYS A 6 -2.86 20.55 16.02
CA LYS A 6 -1.93 20.10 14.99
C LYS A 6 -0.64 19.52 15.54
N ILE A 7 -0.09 20.11 16.59
CA ILE A 7 1.09 19.59 17.29
C ILE A 7 0.78 18.20 17.88
N GLN A 8 -0.38 18.01 18.50
CA GLN A 8 -0.80 16.72 19.06
C GLN A 8 -0.97 15.65 17.97
N GLU A 9 -1.54 16.02 16.81
CA GLU A 9 -1.67 15.08 15.69
C GLU A 9 -0.30 14.64 15.16
N MET A 10 0.64 15.57 14.93
CA MET A 10 2.00 15.26 14.48
C MET A 10 2.76 14.41 15.51
N ALA A 11 2.67 14.74 16.79
CA ALA A 11 3.28 14.00 17.89
C ALA A 11 2.73 12.56 17.97
N GLY A 12 1.42 12.38 17.80
CA GLY A 12 0.78 11.08 17.74
C GLY A 12 1.31 10.21 16.60
N ARG A 13 1.48 10.79 15.40
CA ARG A 13 2.07 10.09 14.24
C ARG A 13 3.52 9.67 14.47
N ILE A 14 4.32 10.55 15.08
CA ILE A 14 5.72 10.23 15.43
C ILE A 14 5.77 9.03 16.38
N ARG A 15 4.89 9.00 17.38
CA ARG A 15 4.79 7.87 18.32
C ARG A 15 4.40 6.58 17.60
N GLU A 16 3.37 6.63 16.80
CA GLU A 16 2.87 5.46 16.05
C GLU A 16 3.96 4.90 15.14
N LEU A 17 4.67 5.76 14.39
CA LEU A 17 5.78 5.35 13.52
C LEU A 17 6.94 4.76 14.30
N ARG A 18 7.29 5.30 15.47
CA ARG A 18 8.31 4.75 16.34
C ARG A 18 7.95 3.33 16.78
N GLU A 19 6.72 3.13 17.24
CA GLU A 19 6.23 1.83 17.70
C GLU A 19 6.19 0.80 16.57
N ILE A 20 5.67 1.17 15.40
CA ILE A 20 5.66 0.31 14.20
C ILE A 20 7.08 -0.04 13.75
N SER A 21 8.02 0.92 13.82
CA SER A 21 9.42 0.71 13.45
C SER A 21 10.22 -0.08 14.52
N GLY A 22 9.63 -0.34 15.68
CA GLY A 22 10.30 -1.05 16.78
C GLY A 22 11.43 -0.25 17.44
N PHE A 23 11.45 1.07 17.29
CA PHE A 23 12.47 1.93 17.91
C PHE A 23 12.10 2.29 19.34
N SER A 24 13.12 2.27 20.24
CA SER A 24 13.01 2.86 21.57
C SER A 24 13.07 4.40 21.51
N ALA A 25 12.54 5.08 22.52
CA ALA A 25 12.68 6.54 22.67
C ALA A 25 14.16 6.97 22.69
N GLN A 26 15.01 6.18 23.36
CA GLN A 26 16.46 6.41 23.38
C GLN A 26 17.09 6.32 21.99
N THR A 27 16.69 5.34 21.18
CA THR A 27 17.15 5.20 19.79
C THR A 27 16.73 6.41 18.96
N MET A 28 15.50 6.87 19.13
CA MET A 28 14.99 8.03 18.39
C MET A 28 15.65 9.33 18.85
N ALA A 29 15.94 9.49 20.15
CA ALA A 29 16.68 10.63 20.67
C ALA A 29 18.07 10.75 20.01
N LEU A 30 18.80 9.64 19.88
CA LEU A 30 20.08 9.60 19.17
C LEU A 30 19.92 9.97 17.68
N LYS A 31 18.91 9.42 17.01
CA LYS A 31 18.65 9.70 15.58
C LYS A 31 18.23 11.14 15.31
N THR A 32 17.51 11.76 16.25
CA THR A 32 17.04 13.15 16.15
C THR A 32 18.00 14.18 16.75
N GLY A 33 19.06 13.72 17.45
CA GLY A 33 20.03 14.60 18.09
C GLY A 33 19.47 15.37 19.27
N THR A 34 18.54 14.75 20.02
CA THR A 34 17.93 15.29 21.25
C THR A 34 18.30 14.44 22.45
N SER A 35 17.99 14.90 23.67
CA SER A 35 17.95 14.02 24.83
C SER A 35 16.70 13.13 24.79
N GLU A 36 16.74 12.00 25.48
CA GLU A 36 15.56 11.12 25.56
C GLU A 36 14.36 11.85 26.20
N GLU A 37 14.60 12.66 27.23
CA GLU A 37 13.57 13.48 27.88
C GLU A 37 12.92 14.46 26.90
N GLU A 38 13.73 15.18 26.12
CA GLU A 38 13.23 16.13 25.12
C GLU A 38 12.48 15.41 23.99
N TYR A 39 13.00 14.27 23.53
CA TYR A 39 12.30 13.44 22.54
C TYR A 39 10.91 13.03 23.04
N LEU A 40 10.80 12.52 24.27
CA LEU A 40 9.54 12.11 24.87
C LEU A 40 8.57 13.28 25.05
N ARG A 41 9.05 14.47 25.36
CA ARG A 41 8.23 15.69 25.43
C ARG A 41 7.69 16.09 24.05
N CYS A 42 8.50 16.02 23.01
CA CYS A 42 8.08 16.24 21.64
C CYS A 42 7.03 15.20 21.23
N GLU A 43 7.25 13.92 21.50
CA GLU A 43 6.33 12.83 21.18
C GLU A 43 5.01 12.90 21.99
N ALA A 44 5.02 13.55 23.15
CA ALA A 44 3.83 13.84 23.95
C ALA A 44 3.08 15.11 23.49
N GLY A 45 3.63 15.85 22.50
CA GLY A 45 3.08 17.14 22.07
C GLY A 45 3.21 18.23 23.14
N GLN A 46 4.16 18.10 24.07
CA GLN A 46 4.41 19.03 25.18
C GLN A 46 5.57 20.00 24.88
N SER A 47 6.11 19.91 23.68
CA SER A 47 7.21 20.78 23.19
C SER A 47 6.93 21.14 21.73
N ASP A 48 7.47 22.26 21.28
CA ASP A 48 7.35 22.69 19.90
C ASP A 48 8.07 21.70 18.96
N LEU A 49 7.36 21.27 17.92
CA LEU A 49 7.91 20.43 16.89
C LEU A 49 8.53 21.29 15.78
N ASN A 50 9.81 21.65 15.93
CA ASN A 50 10.49 22.41 14.90
C ASN A 50 10.78 21.55 13.65
N PHE A 51 10.97 22.19 12.51
CA PHE A 51 11.18 21.52 11.23
C PHE A 51 12.39 20.56 11.25
N ALA A 52 13.49 20.94 11.91
CA ALA A 52 14.68 20.10 11.97
C ALA A 52 14.42 18.78 12.72
N PHE A 53 13.65 18.82 13.79
CA PHE A 53 13.22 17.63 14.54
C PHE A 53 12.31 16.75 13.67
N LEU A 54 11.27 17.34 13.04
CA LEU A 54 10.36 16.60 12.15
C LEU A 54 11.11 15.95 10.98
N TYR A 55 12.04 16.68 10.36
CA TYR A 55 12.84 16.17 9.25
C TYR A 55 13.72 14.99 9.66
N ARG A 56 14.36 15.06 10.84
CA ARG A 56 15.18 13.95 11.38
C ARG A 56 14.31 12.75 11.77
N CYS A 57 13.12 12.96 12.31
CA CYS A 57 12.15 11.88 12.53
C CYS A 57 11.77 11.21 11.20
N ALA A 58 11.42 12.00 10.18
CA ALA A 58 11.08 11.50 8.86
C ALA A 58 12.21 10.65 8.24
N LEU A 59 13.46 11.13 8.32
CA LEU A 59 14.64 10.37 7.89
C LEU A 59 14.82 9.05 8.68
N ALA A 60 14.61 9.10 10.00
CA ALA A 60 14.74 7.92 10.86
C ALA A 60 13.70 6.84 10.53
N PHE A 61 12.49 7.25 10.19
CA PHE A 61 11.38 6.35 9.81
C PHE A 61 11.38 5.98 8.33
N GLY A 62 12.13 6.68 7.47
CA GLY A 62 12.12 6.48 6.02
C GLY A 62 10.82 6.95 5.35
N VAL A 63 10.22 8.01 5.87
CA VAL A 63 9.00 8.66 5.34
C VAL A 63 9.29 10.07 4.84
N ASP A 64 8.33 10.70 4.16
CA ASP A 64 8.43 12.12 3.83
C ASP A 64 8.04 12.99 5.03
N VAL A 65 8.68 14.14 5.20
CA VAL A 65 8.35 15.09 6.28
C VAL A 65 6.92 15.63 6.14
N THR A 66 6.42 15.74 4.93
CA THR A 66 5.04 16.14 4.65
C THR A 66 4.02 15.13 5.19
N ASP A 67 4.35 13.83 5.17
CA ASP A 67 3.50 12.79 5.76
C ASP A 67 3.32 12.98 7.27
N LEU A 68 4.36 13.45 7.97
CA LEU A 68 4.26 13.80 9.39
C LEU A 68 3.40 15.04 9.64
N ILE A 69 3.49 16.03 8.75
CA ILE A 69 2.83 17.34 8.91
C ILE A 69 1.36 17.25 8.50
N GLU A 70 1.06 16.72 7.33
CA GLU A 70 -0.27 16.78 6.71
C GLU A 70 -1.20 15.64 7.13
N GLY A 71 -0.63 14.52 7.63
CA GLY A 71 -1.43 13.40 8.10
C GLY A 71 -1.98 12.50 6.99
N SER A 72 -1.41 12.56 5.80
CA SER A 72 -1.50 11.46 4.87
C SER A 72 -0.86 10.23 5.53
N SER A 73 -1.43 9.05 5.35
CA SER A 73 -0.85 7.82 5.92
C SER A 73 0.64 7.75 5.58
N PRO A 74 1.54 7.68 6.58
CA PRO A 74 2.98 7.74 6.32
C PRO A 74 3.36 6.59 5.38
N LYS A 75 3.95 6.94 4.23
CA LYS A 75 4.39 5.94 3.25
C LYS A 75 5.84 5.61 3.49
N LEU A 76 6.13 4.36 3.79
CA LEU A 76 7.48 3.85 3.99
C LEU A 76 8.22 3.74 2.65
N ARG A 77 9.53 4.03 2.64
CA ARG A 77 10.37 3.96 1.43
C ARG A 77 11.15 2.66 1.30
N SER A 78 11.40 1.96 2.41
CA SER A 78 12.24 0.76 2.42
C SER A 78 11.43 -0.53 2.31
N TYR A 79 10.33 -0.63 3.01
CA TYR A 79 9.41 -1.78 2.94
C TYR A 79 8.02 -1.38 3.45
N THR A 80 7.03 -2.15 3.08
CA THR A 80 5.70 -2.16 3.71
C THR A 80 5.28 -3.58 3.98
N LEU A 81 4.55 -3.81 5.04
CA LEU A 81 4.00 -5.11 5.39
C LEU A 81 2.48 -5.02 5.49
N THR A 82 1.81 -5.70 4.59
CA THR A 82 0.36 -5.87 4.65
C THR A 82 0.05 -7.30 5.08
N ARG A 83 -0.59 -7.47 6.22
CA ARG A 83 -1.01 -8.78 6.72
C ARG A 83 -2.19 -9.31 5.90
N ALA A 84 -2.37 -10.63 5.88
CA ALA A 84 -3.49 -11.27 5.20
C ALA A 84 -4.83 -10.65 5.64
N GLY A 85 -5.69 -10.32 4.68
CA GLY A 85 -6.98 -9.67 4.89
C GLY A 85 -6.94 -8.16 5.15
N ASN A 86 -5.75 -7.53 5.23
CA ASN A 86 -5.59 -6.10 5.53
C ASN A 86 -5.17 -5.26 4.30
N GLY A 87 -5.32 -5.79 3.09
CA GLY A 87 -5.14 -5.01 1.87
C GLY A 87 -6.12 -3.85 1.81
N GLN A 88 -5.67 -2.71 1.31
CA GLN A 88 -6.54 -1.57 1.10
C GLN A 88 -7.48 -1.86 -0.07
N LYS A 89 -8.78 -1.99 0.21
CA LYS A 89 -9.78 -2.21 -0.83
C LYS A 89 -9.82 -1.02 -1.79
N ILE A 90 -9.72 -1.33 -3.08
CA ILE A 90 -9.93 -0.38 -4.18
C ILE A 90 -11.35 -0.62 -4.74
N GLU A 91 -11.87 0.31 -5.52
CA GLU A 91 -13.19 0.18 -6.11
C GLU A 91 -13.34 -1.13 -6.90
N GLN A 92 -14.50 -1.71 -6.76
CA GLN A 92 -14.89 -2.94 -7.41
C GLN A 92 -15.25 -2.66 -8.87
N ALA A 93 -14.65 -3.38 -9.80
CA ALA A 93 -15.07 -3.42 -11.20
C ALA A 93 -15.68 -4.82 -11.46
N HIS A 94 -16.94 -4.85 -11.87
CA HIS A 94 -17.70 -6.09 -12.16
C HIS A 94 -17.68 -7.08 -10.98
N GLU A 95 -17.33 -8.36 -11.23
CA GLU A 95 -17.27 -9.43 -10.23
C GLU A 95 -15.95 -9.44 -9.43
N MET A 96 -15.03 -8.49 -9.70
CA MET A 96 -13.70 -8.45 -9.10
C MET A 96 -13.61 -7.45 -7.95
N ILE A 97 -12.94 -7.85 -6.89
CA ILE A 97 -12.59 -7.01 -5.76
C ILE A 97 -11.08 -6.93 -5.68
N TYR A 98 -10.56 -5.71 -5.75
CA TYR A 98 -9.13 -5.45 -5.71
C TYR A 98 -8.70 -4.95 -4.34
N TYR A 99 -7.56 -5.47 -3.85
CA TYR A 99 -6.93 -5.01 -2.61
C TYR A 99 -5.48 -4.60 -2.90
N ASN A 100 -5.14 -3.34 -2.68
CA ASN A 100 -3.76 -2.88 -2.80
C ASN A 100 -2.95 -3.37 -1.60
N MET A 101 -1.92 -4.18 -1.86
CA MET A 101 -1.08 -4.80 -0.85
C MET A 101 0.13 -3.94 -0.47
N ALA A 102 0.35 -2.83 -1.17
CA ALA A 102 1.46 -1.91 -0.91
C ALA A 102 1.03 -0.44 -0.82
N SER A 103 -0.21 -0.18 -0.37
CA SER A 103 -0.75 1.18 -0.24
C SER A 103 0.12 2.09 0.65
N GLY A 104 0.81 1.51 1.64
CA GLY A 104 1.75 2.19 2.53
C GLY A 104 3.17 2.36 1.98
N PHE A 105 3.46 2.03 0.71
CA PHE A 105 4.79 2.17 0.12
C PHE A 105 4.88 3.38 -0.80
N GLN A 106 5.94 4.19 -0.65
CA GLN A 106 6.16 5.40 -1.46
C GLN A 106 6.90 5.07 -2.77
N ASN A 107 6.57 5.80 -3.84
CA ASN A 107 7.25 5.69 -5.15
C ASN A 107 7.28 4.26 -5.71
N ARG A 108 6.17 3.56 -5.64
CA ARG A 108 6.03 2.22 -6.22
C ARG A 108 6.27 2.25 -7.72
N ILE A 109 7.03 1.29 -8.21
CA ILE A 109 7.20 1.00 -9.64
C ILE A 109 6.24 -0.09 -10.13
N ALA A 110 5.58 -0.78 -9.21
CA ALA A 110 4.54 -1.78 -9.44
C ALA A 110 3.47 -1.69 -8.36
N ASP A 111 2.24 -2.03 -8.70
CA ASP A 111 1.11 -2.12 -7.78
C ASP A 111 0.77 -3.59 -7.52
N PRO A 112 1.25 -4.18 -6.40
CA PRO A 112 0.86 -5.54 -6.02
C PRO A 112 -0.60 -5.54 -5.57
N LEU A 113 -1.43 -6.21 -6.34
CA LEU A 113 -2.86 -6.34 -6.08
C LEU A 113 -3.18 -7.79 -5.68
N PHE A 114 -3.94 -7.96 -4.62
CA PHE A 114 -4.65 -9.20 -4.36
C PHE A 114 -6.06 -9.06 -4.92
N VAL A 115 -6.47 -9.97 -5.80
CA VAL A 115 -7.75 -9.89 -6.51
C VAL A 115 -8.60 -11.10 -6.15
N GLU A 116 -9.83 -10.84 -5.72
CA GLU A 116 -10.86 -11.84 -5.57
C GLU A 116 -11.83 -11.71 -6.74
N ASN A 117 -11.95 -12.76 -7.53
CA ASN A 117 -12.86 -12.83 -8.66
C ASN A 117 -13.92 -13.90 -8.40
N LYS A 118 -15.19 -13.52 -8.44
CA LYS A 118 -16.29 -14.44 -8.22
C LYS A 118 -16.71 -15.08 -9.54
N TYR A 119 -16.88 -16.40 -9.51
CA TYR A 119 -17.45 -17.11 -10.64
C TYR A 119 -18.92 -16.74 -10.83
N SER A 120 -19.29 -16.50 -12.09
CA SER A 120 -20.67 -16.52 -12.53
C SER A 120 -20.76 -17.12 -13.94
N ASP A 121 -21.81 -17.89 -14.20
CA ASP A 121 -22.05 -18.47 -15.52
C ASP A 121 -22.18 -17.37 -16.58
N GLU A 122 -22.81 -16.25 -16.23
CA GLU A 122 -22.98 -15.11 -17.13
C GLU A 122 -21.62 -14.56 -17.59
N ALA A 123 -20.70 -14.28 -16.67
CA ALA A 123 -19.38 -13.77 -17.01
C ALA A 123 -18.53 -14.79 -17.78
N PHE A 124 -18.60 -16.07 -17.40
CA PHE A 124 -17.79 -17.12 -18.03
C PHE A 124 -18.18 -17.40 -19.48
N TYR A 125 -19.49 -17.39 -19.80
CA TYR A 125 -20.00 -17.67 -21.14
C TYR A 125 -20.18 -16.43 -22.02
N SER A 126 -20.00 -15.23 -21.47
CA SER A 126 -20.01 -13.98 -22.23
C SER A 126 -18.62 -13.66 -22.80
N ASP A 127 -18.59 -12.68 -23.72
CA ASP A 127 -17.33 -12.08 -24.14
C ASP A 127 -16.68 -11.35 -22.96
N ILE A 128 -15.37 -11.56 -22.80
CA ILE A 128 -14.59 -10.90 -21.75
C ILE A 128 -14.47 -9.41 -22.09
N GLU A 129 -14.84 -8.54 -21.15
CA GLU A 129 -14.60 -7.11 -21.30
C GLU A 129 -13.09 -6.83 -21.25
N LEU A 130 -12.58 -6.21 -22.31
CA LEU A 130 -11.15 -5.95 -22.45
C LEU A 130 -10.83 -4.49 -22.14
N THR A 131 -9.80 -4.29 -21.34
CA THR A 131 -9.21 -2.99 -21.03
C THR A 131 -7.76 -2.96 -21.49
N SER A 132 -7.13 -1.78 -21.51
CA SER A 132 -5.70 -1.64 -21.76
C SER A 132 -5.15 -0.44 -21.01
N HIS A 133 -3.90 -0.54 -20.59
CA HIS A 133 -3.16 0.57 -19.98
C HIS A 133 -1.65 0.42 -20.20
N VAL A 134 -0.90 1.47 -19.93
CA VAL A 134 0.55 1.45 -20.09
C VAL A 134 1.18 0.61 -18.98
N GLY A 135 2.12 -0.26 -19.34
CA GLY A 135 2.89 -1.07 -18.40
C GLY A 135 2.90 -2.55 -18.77
N GLN A 136 3.12 -3.35 -17.77
CA GLN A 136 3.16 -4.82 -17.86
C GLN A 136 2.43 -5.38 -16.65
N GLU A 137 1.78 -6.53 -16.84
CA GLU A 137 1.12 -7.26 -15.79
C GLU A 137 1.70 -8.66 -15.62
N CYS A 138 1.63 -9.13 -14.39
CA CYS A 138 2.02 -10.48 -13.99
C CYS A 138 0.92 -11.04 -13.10
N ASP A 139 0.13 -11.97 -13.62
CA ASP A 139 -0.95 -12.59 -12.88
C ASP A 139 -0.58 -14.01 -12.48
N LEU A 140 -0.66 -14.28 -11.18
CA LEU A 140 -0.45 -15.60 -10.60
C LEU A 140 -1.77 -16.09 -9.99
N VAL A 141 -2.27 -17.23 -10.43
CA VAL A 141 -3.45 -17.85 -9.85
C VAL A 141 -3.05 -18.50 -8.52
N ILE A 142 -3.53 -17.93 -7.41
CA ILE A 142 -3.24 -18.44 -6.06
C ILE A 142 -4.21 -19.55 -5.68
N ARG A 143 -5.45 -19.48 -6.16
CA ARG A 143 -6.51 -20.45 -5.88
C ARG A 143 -7.56 -20.41 -6.97
N GLY A 144 -8.08 -21.60 -7.35
CA GLY A 144 -9.13 -21.75 -8.37
C GLY A 144 -8.59 -21.69 -9.78
N SER A 145 -9.43 -21.29 -10.72
CA SER A 145 -9.09 -21.18 -12.14
C SER A 145 -9.60 -19.89 -12.75
N MET A 146 -8.89 -19.40 -13.77
CA MET A 146 -9.17 -18.12 -14.41
C MET A 146 -9.08 -18.25 -15.93
N LYS A 147 -10.11 -17.78 -16.64
CA LYS A 147 -10.05 -17.59 -18.10
C LYS A 147 -9.54 -16.18 -18.38
N VAL A 148 -8.41 -16.07 -19.05
CA VAL A 148 -7.76 -14.78 -19.40
C VAL A 148 -7.70 -14.63 -20.89
N GLN A 149 -7.93 -13.42 -21.39
CA GLN A 149 -7.75 -13.06 -22.79
C GLN A 149 -6.75 -11.91 -22.89
N VAL A 150 -5.76 -12.07 -23.77
CA VAL A 150 -4.78 -11.03 -24.12
C VAL A 150 -4.76 -10.91 -25.64
N GLY A 151 -5.24 -9.78 -26.16
CA GLY A 151 -5.45 -9.60 -27.60
C GLY A 151 -6.39 -10.66 -28.17
N GLY A 152 -5.89 -11.42 -29.13
CA GLY A 152 -6.63 -12.50 -29.78
C GLY A 152 -6.46 -13.90 -29.13
N HIS A 153 -5.71 -14.00 -28.03
CA HIS A 153 -5.39 -15.29 -27.38
C HIS A 153 -6.18 -15.43 -26.08
N THR A 154 -6.76 -16.60 -25.89
CA THR A 154 -7.51 -16.93 -24.64
C THR A 154 -6.89 -18.18 -24.04
N GLU A 155 -6.59 -18.12 -22.75
CA GLU A 155 -6.01 -19.21 -21.97
C GLU A 155 -6.86 -19.51 -20.74
N LEU A 156 -6.84 -20.75 -20.29
CA LEU A 156 -7.40 -21.18 -19.01
C LEU A 156 -6.24 -21.47 -18.06
N LEU A 157 -6.14 -20.66 -17.02
CA LEU A 157 -5.12 -20.78 -15.99
C LEU A 157 -5.67 -21.50 -14.76
N HIS A 158 -4.85 -22.34 -14.15
CA HIS A 158 -5.15 -23.06 -12.92
C HIS A 158 -4.24 -22.59 -11.78
N GLU A 159 -4.55 -23.02 -10.57
CA GLU A 159 -3.74 -22.74 -9.38
C GLU A 159 -2.24 -23.01 -9.62
N GLY A 160 -1.40 -22.02 -9.38
CA GLY A 160 0.05 -22.05 -9.62
C GLY A 160 0.48 -21.56 -10.99
N ASP A 161 -0.44 -21.41 -11.96
CA ASP A 161 -0.10 -20.87 -13.27
C ASP A 161 0.13 -19.36 -13.19
N CYS A 162 1.04 -18.88 -14.04
CA CYS A 162 1.39 -17.48 -14.15
C CYS A 162 1.38 -17.04 -15.61
N ILE A 163 0.76 -15.89 -15.88
CA ILE A 163 0.84 -15.20 -17.17
C ILE A 163 1.52 -13.84 -17.01
N TYR A 164 2.34 -13.46 -17.99
CA TYR A 164 3.01 -12.18 -18.01
C TYR A 164 2.85 -11.55 -19.40
N TYR A 165 2.41 -10.31 -19.46
CA TYR A 165 2.08 -9.65 -20.74
C TYR A 165 2.27 -8.14 -20.70
N ASP A 166 2.34 -7.54 -21.88
CA ASP A 166 2.26 -6.09 -22.10
C ASP A 166 0.80 -5.64 -21.97
N SER A 167 0.50 -4.88 -20.93
CA SER A 167 -0.86 -4.42 -20.62
C SER A 167 -1.38 -3.32 -21.56
N SER A 168 -0.58 -2.85 -22.50
CA SER A 168 -1.05 -2.02 -23.61
C SER A 168 -1.86 -2.81 -24.65
N ILE A 169 -1.72 -4.14 -24.67
CA ILE A 169 -2.55 -5.05 -25.46
C ILE A 169 -3.90 -5.21 -24.73
N PRO A 170 -5.04 -5.10 -25.44
CA PRO A 170 -6.34 -5.31 -24.81
C PRO A 170 -6.41 -6.66 -24.10
N HIS A 171 -6.74 -6.64 -22.82
CA HIS A 171 -6.75 -7.81 -21.95
C HIS A 171 -7.91 -7.76 -20.97
N GLY A 172 -8.28 -8.92 -20.47
CA GLY A 172 -9.33 -9.09 -19.47
C GLY A 172 -9.39 -10.52 -18.96
N MET A 173 -10.08 -10.73 -17.85
CA MET A 173 -10.16 -12.04 -17.21
C MET A 173 -11.47 -12.23 -16.46
N VAL A 174 -11.87 -13.50 -16.32
CA VAL A 174 -13.03 -13.91 -15.53
C VAL A 174 -12.71 -15.19 -14.76
N ALA A 175 -13.34 -15.40 -13.60
CA ALA A 175 -13.21 -16.66 -12.89
C ALA A 175 -13.77 -17.81 -13.74
N ALA A 176 -13.13 -18.97 -13.68
CA ALA A 176 -13.51 -20.14 -14.46
C ALA A 176 -14.11 -21.28 -13.60
N ASP A 177 -13.99 -21.18 -12.28
CA ASP A 177 -14.63 -22.09 -11.32
C ASP A 177 -15.05 -21.34 -10.03
N ALA A 178 -15.90 -21.98 -9.22
CA ALA A 178 -16.50 -21.43 -7.99
C ALA A 178 -15.59 -21.62 -6.77
#